data_635badbfc0cbc80109905f363532f15d
#
_entry.id   635badbfc0cbc80109905f363532f15d
#
_cell.length_a   1.000
_cell.length_b   1.000
_cell.length_c   1.000
_cell.angle_alpha   90.00
_cell.angle_beta   90.00
_cell.angle_gamma   90.00
#
_symmetry.space_group_name_H-M   'P 1'
#
loop_
_entity.id
_entity.type
_entity.pdbx_description
1 polymer ?
#
loop_
_entity_poly.entity_id
_entity_poly.type
_entity_poly.pdbx_seq_one_letter_code
_entity_poly.pdbx_strand_id
1 'polypeptide(L)'
;MSQTDHSGIDLSLFCPARHHVGNLKKFGSQIGYQKRGGALGAWPPHQADAWWEVRCPDGCPGIFGGAVDPIRQEVDRLAADQSRSMAHYTLTRVG
;
A
#
# COMPACT_ATOMS: atom_id res chain seq x y z
N MET A 1 22.21 5.73 -16.25
CA MET A 1 21.76 5.72 -16.04
C MET A 1 21.00 5.70 -15.39
N SER A 2 20.77 5.59 -15.23
CA SER A 2 20.15 5.58 -14.77
C SER A 2 19.39 5.41 -14.05
N GLN A 3 19.03 5.15 -13.75
CA GLN A 3 18.31 4.94 -13.14
C GLN A 3 17.69 4.95 -12.44
N THR A 4 17.42 4.95 -12.20
CA THR A 4 16.73 4.92 -11.69
C THR A 4 16.01 5.01 -10.88
N ASP A 5 15.79 5.15 -10.62
CA ASP A 5 15.17 5.23 -9.87
C ASP A 5 14.07 4.97 -9.35
N HIS A 6 13.80 4.85 -9.51
CA HIS A 6 12.76 4.44 -9.17
C HIS A 6 12.76 3.56 -8.30
N SER A 7 13.35 3.46 -7.90
CA SER A 7 13.38 2.80 -6.80
C SER A 7 12.37 3.21 -5.90
N GLY A 8 11.25 3.02 -6.26
CA GLY A 8 10.18 3.46 -5.48
C GLY A 8 10.06 2.74 -4.16
N ILE A 9 9.35 3.33 -3.27
CA ILE A 9 9.00 2.70 -2.01
C ILE A 9 8.03 1.56 -2.30
N ASP A 10 8.21 0.45 -1.59
CA ASP A 10 7.37 -0.73 -1.74
C ASP A 10 6.85 -1.15 -0.37
N LEU A 11 5.57 -0.92 -0.13
CA LEU A 11 4.92 -1.30 1.12
C LEU A 11 4.05 -2.52 0.88
N SER A 12 4.46 -3.67 1.41
CA SER A 12 3.71 -4.92 1.27
C SER A 12 2.54 -4.92 2.25
N LEU A 13 1.36 -5.19 1.73
CA LEU A 13 0.12 -5.17 2.51
C LEU A 13 -0.34 -6.59 2.81
N PHE A 14 -0.71 -6.82 4.06
CA PHE A 14 -1.14 -8.12 4.53
C PHE A 14 -2.49 -8.02 5.26
N CYS A 15 -3.33 -9.04 5.11
CA CYS A 15 -4.51 -9.14 5.94
C CYS A 15 -4.12 -9.58 7.36
N PRO A 16 -5.03 -9.51 8.34
CA PRO A 16 -4.69 -9.93 9.71
C PRO A 16 -4.25 -11.39 9.81
N ALA A 17 -4.64 -12.24 8.88
CA ALA A 17 -4.17 -13.62 8.82
C ALA A 17 -2.82 -13.76 8.13
N ARG A 18 -2.18 -12.64 7.78
CA ARG A 18 -0.85 -12.58 7.17
C ARG A 18 -0.78 -13.09 5.74
N HIS A 19 -1.89 -13.05 5.02
CA HIS A 19 -1.87 -13.31 3.59
C HIS A 19 -1.48 -12.04 2.85
N HIS A 20 -0.59 -12.18 1.87
CA HIS A 20 -0.17 -11.05 1.06
C HIS A 20 -1.32 -10.61 0.16
N VAL A 21 -1.75 -9.37 0.33
CA VAL A 21 -2.88 -8.80 -0.41
C VAL A 21 -2.40 -8.05 -1.64
N GLY A 22 -1.36 -7.26 -1.49
CA GLY A 22 -0.82 -6.46 -2.58
C GLY A 22 0.25 -5.53 -2.06
N ASN A 23 0.60 -4.55 -2.88
CA ASN A 23 1.65 -3.60 -2.53
C ASN A 23 1.23 -2.19 -2.87
N LEU A 24 1.64 -1.24 -2.03
CA LEU A 24 1.60 0.18 -2.37
C LEU A 24 2.99 0.58 -2.81
N LYS A 25 3.07 1.24 -3.96
CA LYS A 25 4.33 1.67 -4.53
C LYS A 25 4.30 3.17 -4.77
N LYS A 26 5.37 3.84 -4.41
CA LYS A 26 5.46 5.29 -4.56
C LYS A 26 6.46 5.62 -5.64
N PHE A 27 6.02 6.43 -6.60
CA PHE A 27 6.86 6.91 -7.69
C PHE A 27 6.76 8.43 -7.69
N GLY A 28 7.83 9.10 -7.25
CA GLY A 28 7.77 10.54 -7.09
C GLY A 28 6.72 10.91 -6.03
N SER A 29 5.73 11.69 -6.43
CA SER A 29 4.67 12.10 -5.51
C SER A 29 3.42 11.25 -5.61
N GLN A 30 3.41 10.24 -6.49
CA GLN A 30 2.24 9.42 -6.73
C GLN A 30 2.37 8.07 -6.04
N ILE A 31 1.26 7.57 -5.54
CA ILE A 31 1.19 6.23 -4.95
C ILE A 31 0.23 5.40 -5.79
N GLY A 32 0.67 4.20 -6.15
CA GLY A 32 -0.15 3.24 -6.85
C GLY A 32 -0.32 1.98 -6.03
N TYR A 33 -1.37 1.25 -6.31
CA TYR A 33 -1.65 -0.02 -5.67
C TYR A 33 -1.57 -1.14 -6.70
N GLN A 34 -0.87 -2.20 -6.35
CA GLN A 34 -0.79 -3.40 -7.18
C GLN A 34 -1.29 -4.57 -6.34
N LYS A 35 -2.44 -5.12 -6.70
CA LYS A 35 -2.92 -6.30 -6.00
C LYS A 35 -2.07 -7.50 -6.39
N ARG A 36 -2.01 -8.51 -5.53
CA ARG A 36 -1.22 -9.70 -5.79
C ARG A 36 -1.64 -10.34 -7.11
N GLY A 37 -0.70 -10.50 -8.01
CA GLY A 37 -0.95 -11.08 -9.32
C GLY A 37 -1.61 -10.15 -10.32
N GLY A 38 -1.77 -8.88 -9.97
CA GLY A 38 -2.43 -7.92 -10.83
C GLY A 38 -1.52 -6.83 -11.34
N ALA A 39 -2.09 -5.89 -12.08
CA ALA A 39 -1.37 -4.74 -12.60
C ALA A 39 -1.40 -3.59 -11.60
N LEU A 40 -0.41 -2.70 -11.72
CA LEU A 40 -0.38 -1.49 -10.91
C LEU A 40 -1.48 -0.55 -11.34
N GLY A 41 -2.24 -0.05 -10.39
CA GLY A 41 -3.32 0.89 -10.65
C GLY A 41 -3.24 2.10 -9.73
N ALA A 42 -4.16 3.03 -9.91
CA ALA A 42 -4.21 4.23 -9.09
C ALA A 42 -4.67 3.90 -7.67
N TRP A 43 -4.16 4.68 -6.71
CA TRP A 43 -4.61 4.61 -5.32
C TRP A 43 -5.17 5.98 -4.96
N PRO A 44 -6.16 6.06 -4.06
CA PRO A 44 -6.83 7.33 -3.81
C PRO A 44 -5.85 8.46 -3.48
N PRO A 45 -6.10 9.66 -4.01
CA PRO A 45 -5.25 10.81 -3.72
C PRO A 45 -5.41 11.25 -2.27
N HIS A 46 -4.48 12.09 -1.81
CA HIS A 46 -4.56 12.63 -0.47
C HIS A 46 -5.77 13.56 -0.35
N GLN A 47 -6.74 13.15 0.43
CA GLN A 47 -7.93 13.92 0.75
C GLN A 47 -8.33 13.59 2.19
N ALA A 48 -8.96 14.55 2.87
CA ALA A 48 -9.26 14.39 4.28
C ALA A 48 -10.11 13.16 4.58
N ASP A 49 -11.05 12.82 3.69
CA ASP A 49 -11.97 11.72 3.92
C ASP A 49 -11.73 10.54 2.98
N ALA A 50 -10.53 10.44 2.43
CA ALA A 50 -10.24 9.36 1.49
C ALA A 50 -10.37 8.00 2.18
N TRP A 51 -11.02 7.06 1.50
CA TRP A 51 -11.31 5.74 2.00
C TRP A 51 -10.97 4.71 0.94
N TRP A 52 -10.40 3.57 1.37
CA TRP A 52 -9.99 2.53 0.46
C TRP A 52 -10.28 1.16 1.06
N GLU A 53 -10.81 0.26 0.24
CA GLU A 53 -11.18 -1.08 0.68
C GLU A 53 -10.64 -2.11 -0.28
N VAL A 54 -10.28 -3.27 0.27
CA VAL A 54 -9.77 -4.37 -0.52
C VAL A 54 -10.16 -5.69 0.15
N ARG A 55 -10.28 -6.75 -0.65
CA ARG A 55 -10.55 -8.09 -0.15
C ARG A 55 -9.29 -8.92 -0.21
N CYS A 56 -9.19 -9.88 0.71
CA CYS A 56 -8.06 -10.81 0.71
C CYS A 56 -8.18 -11.76 -0.47
N PRO A 57 -7.15 -11.88 -1.32
CA PRO A 57 -7.21 -12.79 -2.47
C PRO A 57 -7.23 -14.26 -2.06
N ASP A 58 -6.89 -14.60 -0.82
CA ASP A 58 -6.93 -15.96 -0.33
C ASP A 58 -8.25 -16.31 0.32
N GLY A 59 -9.25 -15.43 0.20
CA GLY A 59 -10.61 -15.76 0.62
C GLY A 59 -10.94 -15.48 2.06
N CYS A 60 -10.10 -14.78 2.80
CA CYS A 60 -10.44 -14.38 4.16
C CYS A 60 -11.72 -13.55 4.13
N PRO A 61 -12.68 -13.83 5.02
CA PRO A 61 -13.92 -13.08 5.03
C PRO A 61 -13.70 -11.65 5.47
N GLY A 62 -14.52 -10.75 4.93
CA GLY A 62 -14.49 -9.37 5.32
C GLY A 62 -13.82 -8.46 4.32
N ILE A 63 -13.79 -7.20 4.66
CA ILE A 63 -13.22 -6.12 3.87
C ILE A 63 -12.12 -5.46 4.69
N PHE A 64 -11.00 -5.14 4.05
CA PHE A 64 -9.83 -4.63 4.73
C PHE A 64 -9.44 -3.26 4.16
N GLY A 65 -8.74 -2.47 4.95
CA GLY A 65 -8.27 -1.15 4.54
C GLY A 65 -8.75 -0.07 5.47
N GLY A 66 -9.57 0.83 4.96
CA GLY A 66 -10.16 1.90 5.75
C GLY A 66 -9.66 3.27 5.33
N ALA A 67 -9.49 4.17 6.30
CA ALA A 67 -9.02 5.52 6.03
C ALA A 67 -7.65 5.48 5.36
N VAL A 68 -7.47 6.30 4.32
CA VAL A 68 -6.25 6.31 3.53
C VAL A 68 -5.10 6.98 4.29
N ASP A 69 -5.38 8.00 5.09
CA ASP A 69 -4.34 8.80 5.71
C ASP A 69 -3.36 8.01 6.58
N PRO A 70 -3.80 7.12 7.48
CA PRO A 70 -2.83 6.35 8.27
C PRO A 70 -1.91 5.49 7.41
N ILE A 71 -2.45 4.94 6.32
CA ILE A 71 -1.65 4.11 5.42
C ILE A 71 -0.67 4.98 4.64
N ARG A 72 -1.13 6.14 4.17
CA ARG A 72 -0.27 7.09 3.47
C ARG A 72 0.86 7.59 4.38
N GLN A 73 0.57 7.82 5.66
CA GLN A 73 1.60 8.23 6.61
C GLN A 73 2.69 7.18 6.72
N GLU A 74 2.33 5.91 6.67
CA GLU A 74 3.32 4.84 6.71
C GLU A 74 4.20 4.84 5.47
N VAL A 75 3.61 5.09 4.29
CA VAL A 75 4.37 5.22 3.06
C VAL A 75 5.32 6.40 3.14
N ASP A 76 4.84 7.54 3.65
CA ASP A 76 5.66 8.74 3.76
C ASP A 76 6.79 8.55 4.76
N ARG A 77 6.53 7.85 5.87
CA ARG A 77 7.56 7.55 6.85
C ARG A 77 8.65 6.68 6.24
N LEU A 78 8.24 5.68 5.47
CA LEU A 78 9.19 4.81 4.79
C LEU A 78 10.01 5.59 3.76
N ALA A 79 9.37 6.52 3.06
CA ALA A 79 10.06 7.32 2.07
C ALA A 79 11.10 8.25 2.71
N ALA A 80 10.84 8.69 3.95
CA ALA A 80 11.78 9.56 4.66
C ALA A 80 12.96 8.78 5.23
N ASP A 81 12.84 7.46 5.36
CA ASP A 81 13.91 6.62 5.90
C ASP A 81 14.76 6.11 4.74
N GLN A 82 15.86 6.79 4.48
CA GLN A 82 16.69 6.50 3.31
C GLN A 82 17.40 5.16 3.39
N SER A 83 17.41 4.53 4.55
CA SER A 83 18.03 3.22 4.71
C SER A 83 17.08 2.07 4.38
N ARG A 84 15.81 2.38 4.10
CA ARG A 84 14.80 1.35 3.86
C ARG A 84 13.91 1.77 2.70
N SER A 85 13.69 0.85 1.79
CA SER A 85 12.74 1.06 0.70
C SER A 85 11.62 0.03 0.68
N MET A 86 11.62 -0.89 1.64
CA MET A 86 10.63 -1.96 1.73
C MET A 86 10.16 -2.10 3.17
N ALA A 87 8.87 -2.34 3.34
CA ALA A 87 8.28 -2.58 4.66
C ALA A 87 6.99 -3.37 4.49
N HIS A 88 6.43 -3.78 5.61
CA HIS A 88 5.18 -4.53 5.68
C HIS A 88 4.15 -3.75 6.47
N TYR A 89 2.89 -3.86 6.08
CA TYR A 89 1.79 -3.22 6.77
C TYR A 89 0.63 -4.18 6.85
N THR A 90 0.07 -4.36 8.06
CA THR A 90 -1.10 -5.21 8.24
C THR A 90 -2.36 -4.36 8.19
N LEU A 91 -3.24 -4.70 7.24
CA LEU A 91 -4.48 -3.97 7.06
C LEU A 91 -5.46 -4.29 8.19
N THR A 92 -6.34 -3.34 8.47
CA THR A 92 -7.40 -3.50 9.46
C THR A 92 -8.66 -3.97 8.76
N ARG A 93 -9.40 -4.87 9.38
CA ARG A 93 -10.70 -5.27 8.88
C ARG A 93 -11.71 -4.18 9.17
N VAL A 94 -12.46 -3.75 8.16
CA VAL A 94 -13.43 -2.66 8.28
C VAL A 94 -14.84 -3.06 7.88
N GLY A 95 -15.03 -4.28 7.47
CA GLY A 95 -16.37 -4.72 7.09
C GLY A 95 -16.54 -6.22 7.05
#